data_43f219e33c1cae5264be763c6cc685ad
#
_entry.id   43f219e33c1cae5264be763c6cc685ad
#
_cell.length_a   1.000
_cell.length_b   1.000
_cell.length_c   1.000
_cell.angle_alpha   90.00
_cell.angle_beta   90.00
_cell.angle_gamma   90.00
#
_symmetry.space_group_name_H-M   'P 1'
#
loop_
_entity.id
_entity.type
_entity.pdbx_description
1 polymer ?
#
loop_
_entity_poly.entity_id
_entity_poly.type
_entity_poly.pdbx_seq_one_letter_code
_entity_poly.pdbx_strand_id
1 'polypeptide(L)'
;MNLQNNFTNHTNKSLKVLVKRGSSVESIHRAHASICDTKGRTLMKAGSCEYETFIRSALKPFQAMPFLTSGASEKYNLDNKTLALACGSHSGSSVQARTAFKLLWNADIDVKELKCPTPQNRESKLQHNCSGKHSAFLATCKKMNWDLDSY
;
A
#
# COMPACT_ATOMS: atom_id res chain seq x y z
N MET A 1 2.52 -2.51 37.24
CA MET A 1 1.75 -3.62 36.68
C MET A 1 2.64 -4.31 35.66
N ASN A 2 3.27 -5.44 36.06
CA ASN A 2 4.25 -6.16 35.25
C ASN A 2 3.53 -6.93 34.14
N LEU A 3 3.57 -6.44 32.89
CA LEU A 3 3.16 -7.21 31.71
C LEU A 3 4.34 -8.08 31.21
N GLN A 4 4.86 -8.91 32.10
CA GLN A 4 5.68 -10.07 31.73
C GLN A 4 4.75 -11.29 31.58
N ASN A 5 3.90 -11.30 30.56
CA ASN A 5 3.18 -12.49 30.20
C ASN A 5 3.71 -12.99 28.84
N ASN A 6 4.41 -14.09 28.95
CA ASN A 6 4.80 -15.10 27.99
C ASN A 6 3.83 -15.27 26.79
N PHE A 7 3.85 -14.32 25.85
CA PHE A 7 3.21 -14.50 24.54
C PHE A 7 4.15 -15.23 23.57
N THR A 8 4.52 -16.48 23.94
CA THR A 8 5.20 -17.39 23.00
C THR A 8 4.23 -18.42 22.48
N ASN A 9 3.15 -17.98 21.86
CA ASN A 9 2.31 -18.89 21.07
C ASN A 9 2.91 -19.04 19.67
N HIS A 10 3.93 -19.90 19.56
CA HIS A 10 4.48 -20.33 18.29
C HIS A 10 3.79 -21.61 17.85
N THR A 11 3.00 -21.56 16.79
CA THR A 11 2.46 -22.76 16.16
C THR A 11 2.96 -22.88 14.73
N ASN A 12 3.39 -24.07 14.34
CA ASN A 12 3.73 -24.37 12.95
C ASN A 12 2.49 -24.61 12.07
N LYS A 13 1.28 -24.64 12.68
CA LYS A 13 0.02 -24.76 11.94
C LYS A 13 -0.42 -23.40 11.42
N SER A 14 -0.76 -23.32 10.15
CA SER A 14 -1.38 -22.14 9.55
C SER A 14 -2.75 -21.85 10.16
N LEU A 15 -3.13 -20.57 10.19
CA LEU A 15 -4.48 -20.18 10.57
C LEU A 15 -5.47 -20.70 9.53
N LYS A 16 -6.63 -21.19 9.99
CA LYS A 16 -7.78 -21.48 9.15
C LYS A 16 -8.77 -20.31 9.23
N VAL A 17 -9.03 -19.68 8.10
CA VAL A 17 -10.08 -18.65 7.98
C VAL A 17 -11.25 -19.28 7.24
N LEU A 18 -12.40 -19.35 7.89
CA LEU A 18 -13.62 -19.89 7.32
C LEU A 18 -14.53 -18.74 6.86
N VAL A 19 -14.80 -18.67 5.58
CA VAL A 19 -15.86 -17.81 5.05
C VAL A 19 -17.17 -18.59 5.08
N LYS A 20 -18.19 -18.03 5.72
CA LYS A 20 -19.49 -18.68 5.88
C LYS A 20 -20.59 -17.90 5.17
N ARG A 21 -21.53 -18.64 4.63
CA ARG A 21 -22.83 -18.11 4.18
C ARG A 21 -23.91 -18.73 5.05
N GLY A 22 -24.43 -17.96 6.01
CA GLY A 22 -25.27 -18.51 7.07
C GLY A 22 -24.52 -19.54 7.92
N SER A 23 -25.04 -20.75 8.08
CA SER A 23 -24.39 -21.85 8.80
C SER A 23 -23.36 -22.63 7.96
N SER A 24 -23.42 -22.54 6.64
CA SER A 24 -22.58 -23.31 5.72
C SER A 24 -21.23 -22.66 5.50
N VAL A 25 -20.16 -23.47 5.40
CA VAL A 25 -18.83 -23.01 5.01
C VAL A 25 -18.79 -22.85 3.49
N GLU A 26 -18.55 -21.63 3.01
CA GLU A 26 -18.44 -21.31 1.59
C GLU A 26 -17.02 -21.51 1.07
N SER A 27 -16.02 -21.10 1.84
CA SER A 27 -14.62 -21.31 1.50
C SER A 27 -13.73 -21.39 2.74
N ILE A 28 -12.57 -22.01 2.56
CA ILE A 28 -11.53 -22.16 3.60
C ILE A 28 -10.24 -21.60 3.07
N HIS A 29 -9.66 -20.65 3.79
CA HIS A 29 -8.36 -20.07 3.48
C HIS A 29 -7.34 -20.46 4.54
N ARG A 30 -6.09 -20.63 4.11
CA ARG A 30 -4.96 -20.82 5.02
C ARG A 30 -4.14 -19.54 5.03
N ALA A 31 -3.80 -19.06 6.23
CA ALA A 31 -3.00 -17.86 6.41
C ALA A 31 -1.79 -18.15 7.31
N HIS A 32 -0.68 -17.51 6.98
CA HIS A 32 0.49 -17.44 7.83
C HIS A 32 0.51 -16.06 8.47
N ALA A 33 0.91 -15.99 9.73
CA ALA A 33 0.97 -14.73 10.46
C ALA A 33 2.20 -14.69 11.36
N SER A 34 2.81 -13.52 11.47
CA SER A 34 3.84 -13.23 12.46
C SER A 34 3.64 -11.85 13.06
N ILE A 35 3.96 -11.71 14.32
CA ILE A 35 4.01 -10.44 15.04
C ILE A 35 5.43 -10.28 15.54
N CYS A 36 6.05 -9.17 15.17
CA CYS A 36 7.41 -8.84 15.58
C CYS A 36 7.43 -7.58 16.44
N ASP A 37 8.42 -7.45 17.31
CA ASP A 37 8.71 -6.21 18.00
C ASP A 37 9.51 -5.25 17.11
N THR A 38 9.80 -4.07 17.63
CA THR A 38 10.58 -3.03 16.93
C THR A 38 12.05 -3.40 16.67
N LYS A 39 12.53 -4.49 17.27
CA LYS A 39 13.88 -5.06 17.05
C LYS A 39 13.85 -6.24 16.07
N GLY A 40 12.70 -6.54 15.46
CA GLY A 40 12.52 -7.66 14.53
C GLY A 40 12.40 -9.03 15.20
N ARG A 41 12.26 -9.11 16.52
CA ARG A 41 12.10 -10.40 17.22
C ARG A 41 10.65 -10.87 17.10
N THR A 42 10.45 -12.11 16.67
CA THR A 42 9.12 -12.68 16.56
C THR A 42 8.52 -12.92 17.95
N LEU A 43 7.41 -12.25 18.25
CA LEU A 43 6.65 -12.39 19.48
C LEU A 43 5.62 -13.50 19.37
N MET A 44 4.96 -13.62 18.22
CA MET A 44 3.93 -14.64 17.93
C MET A 44 4.03 -15.08 16.48
N LYS A 45 3.72 -16.34 16.20
CA LYS A 45 3.59 -16.83 14.82
C LYS A 45 2.52 -17.91 14.71
N ALA A 46 1.93 -18.01 13.53
CA ALA A 46 1.09 -19.11 13.09
C ALA A 46 1.49 -19.51 11.67
N GLY A 47 1.90 -20.75 11.48
CA GLY A 47 2.48 -21.26 10.25
C GLY A 47 3.95 -20.87 10.07
N SER A 48 4.42 -20.75 8.84
CA SER A 48 5.81 -20.43 8.51
C SER A 48 6.03 -18.93 8.39
N CYS A 49 7.04 -18.39 9.09
CA CYS A 49 7.52 -17.01 8.85
C CYS A 49 8.38 -16.90 7.59
N GLU A 50 8.87 -18.01 7.08
CA GLU A 50 9.69 -18.16 5.87
C GLU A 50 8.83 -18.42 4.62
N TYR A 51 7.52 -18.20 4.70
CA TYR A 51 6.61 -18.39 3.57
C TYR A 51 6.81 -17.28 2.55
N GLU A 52 7.35 -17.65 1.39
CA GLU A 52 7.57 -16.71 0.30
C GLU A 52 6.26 -16.34 -0.37
N THR A 53 5.99 -15.05 -0.48
CA THR A 53 4.80 -14.49 -1.13
C THR A 53 5.04 -13.07 -1.62
N PHE A 54 4.22 -12.65 -2.58
CA PHE A 54 4.21 -11.26 -3.00
C PHE A 54 3.46 -10.40 -1.97
N ILE A 55 4.15 -9.41 -1.37
CA ILE A 55 3.56 -8.47 -0.39
C ILE A 55 2.44 -7.64 -1.00
N ARG A 56 2.53 -7.36 -2.32
CA ARG A 56 1.54 -6.58 -3.08
C ARG A 56 1.23 -5.23 -2.41
N SER A 57 -0.04 -4.85 -2.31
CA SER A 57 -0.45 -3.53 -1.80
C SER A 57 -0.17 -3.28 -0.32
N ALA A 58 0.14 -4.30 0.47
CA ALA A 58 0.56 -4.12 1.87
C ALA A 58 1.89 -3.37 1.99
N LEU A 59 2.71 -3.34 0.93
CA LEU A 59 3.97 -2.60 0.89
C LEU A 59 3.81 -1.09 0.64
N LYS A 60 2.63 -0.62 0.24
CA LYS A 60 2.44 0.78 -0.19
C LYS A 60 2.83 1.85 0.83
N PRO A 61 2.60 1.70 2.15
CA PRO A 61 3.08 2.67 3.13
C PRO A 61 4.61 2.83 3.09
N PHE A 62 5.35 1.74 2.93
CA PHE A 62 6.81 1.77 2.79
C PHE A 62 7.23 2.39 1.44
N GLN A 63 6.49 2.10 0.38
CA GLN A 63 6.73 2.69 -0.94
C GLN A 63 6.46 4.20 -0.98
N ALA A 64 5.63 4.73 -0.07
CA ALA A 64 5.40 6.16 0.07
C ALA A 64 6.49 6.89 0.88
N MET A 65 7.39 6.17 1.54
CA MET A 65 8.46 6.80 2.34
C MET A 65 9.35 7.73 1.51
N PRO A 66 9.84 7.36 0.30
CA PRO A 66 10.65 8.26 -0.52
C PRO A 66 9.92 9.56 -0.87
N PHE A 67 8.61 9.53 -1.05
CA PHE A 67 7.79 10.70 -1.30
C PHE A 67 7.84 11.72 -0.16
N LEU A 68 7.88 11.24 1.09
CA LEU A 68 8.04 12.08 2.28
C LEU A 68 9.51 12.49 2.49
N THR A 69 10.42 11.52 2.52
CA THR A 69 11.82 11.76 2.88
C THR A 69 12.59 12.58 1.84
N SER A 70 12.14 12.61 0.59
CA SER A 70 12.70 13.49 -0.45
C SER A 70 12.26 14.95 -0.32
N GLY A 71 11.25 15.25 0.53
CA GLY A 71 10.62 16.56 0.61
C GLY A 71 9.72 16.89 -0.60
N ALA A 72 9.29 15.87 -1.36
CA ALA A 72 8.37 16.08 -2.49
C ALA A 72 6.97 16.50 -2.02
N SER A 73 6.50 15.95 -0.90
CA SER A 73 5.21 16.31 -0.31
C SER A 73 5.14 17.79 0.07
N GLU A 74 6.19 18.32 0.68
CA GLU A 74 6.30 19.71 1.09
C GLU A 74 6.49 20.63 -0.13
N LYS A 75 7.41 20.27 -1.04
CA LYS A 75 7.68 21.07 -2.23
C LYS A 75 6.44 21.32 -3.07
N TYR A 76 5.57 20.33 -3.21
CA TYR A 76 4.36 20.44 -4.02
C TYR A 76 3.11 20.74 -3.20
N ASN A 77 3.26 21.12 -1.93
CA ASN A 77 2.20 21.53 -1.01
C ASN A 77 1.03 20.53 -0.97
N LEU A 78 1.36 19.27 -0.65
CA LEU A 78 0.42 18.17 -0.67
C LEU A 78 -0.13 17.88 0.73
N ASP A 79 -1.43 17.63 0.79
CA ASP A 79 -2.15 17.41 2.03
C ASP A 79 -2.19 15.93 2.48
N ASN A 80 -2.72 15.69 3.68
CA ASN A 80 -2.86 14.34 4.24
C ASN A 80 -3.75 13.42 3.39
N LYS A 81 -4.69 13.96 2.59
CA LYS A 81 -5.52 13.14 1.69
C LYS A 81 -4.69 12.57 0.57
N THR A 82 -3.77 13.36 0.03
CA THR A 82 -2.82 12.95 -1.00
C THR A 82 -1.87 11.88 -0.47
N LEU A 83 -1.35 12.08 0.75
CA LEU A 83 -0.49 11.10 1.41
C LEU A 83 -1.24 9.77 1.67
N ALA A 84 -2.45 9.84 2.19
CA ALA A 84 -3.28 8.66 2.41
C ALA A 84 -3.54 7.89 1.10
N LEU A 85 -3.76 8.61 -0.02
CA LEU A 85 -3.93 8.00 -1.33
C LEU A 85 -2.65 7.32 -1.83
N ALA A 86 -1.48 7.89 -1.56
CA ALA A 86 -0.19 7.29 -1.90
C ALA A 86 0.09 6.00 -1.12
N CYS A 87 -0.34 5.94 0.15
CA CYS A 87 -0.11 4.81 1.05
C CYS A 87 -1.08 3.64 0.87
N GLY A 88 -2.15 3.76 0.07
CA GLY A 88 -3.21 2.77 0.01
C GLY A 88 -3.63 2.37 -1.40
N SER A 89 -4.46 1.31 -1.47
CA SER A 89 -5.25 1.01 -2.65
C SER A 89 -6.60 1.70 -2.54
N HIS A 90 -7.16 2.11 -3.68
CA HIS A 90 -8.45 2.80 -3.70
C HIS A 90 -9.39 2.26 -4.79
N SER A 91 -10.66 2.57 -4.68
CA SER A 91 -11.71 2.09 -5.60
C SER A 91 -11.80 2.87 -6.93
N GLY A 92 -11.02 3.93 -7.08
CA GLY A 92 -11.08 4.77 -8.27
C GLY A 92 -12.30 5.71 -8.31
N SER A 93 -12.84 6.09 -7.15
CA SER A 93 -13.93 7.07 -7.09
C SER A 93 -13.48 8.43 -7.65
N SER A 94 -14.45 9.27 -8.01
CA SER A 94 -14.16 10.62 -8.54
C SER A 94 -13.32 11.47 -7.57
N VAL A 95 -13.53 11.31 -6.26
CA VAL A 95 -12.74 12.02 -5.24
C VAL A 95 -11.29 11.55 -5.24
N GLN A 96 -11.08 10.23 -5.30
CA GLN A 96 -9.74 9.63 -5.33
C GLN A 96 -8.99 9.97 -6.63
N ALA A 97 -9.67 9.92 -7.77
CA ALA A 97 -9.09 10.31 -9.06
C ALA A 97 -8.69 11.79 -9.07
N ARG A 98 -9.53 12.69 -8.54
CA ARG A 98 -9.19 14.11 -8.38
C ARG A 98 -8.01 14.33 -7.44
N THR A 99 -7.91 13.55 -6.37
CA THR A 99 -6.77 13.64 -5.44
C THR A 99 -5.47 13.22 -6.12
N ALA A 100 -5.49 12.14 -6.92
CA ALA A 100 -4.34 11.72 -7.72
C ALA A 100 -3.98 12.78 -8.78
N PHE A 101 -4.99 13.36 -9.44
CA PHE A 101 -4.79 14.45 -10.39
C PHE A 101 -4.18 15.68 -9.72
N LYS A 102 -4.70 16.11 -8.56
CA LYS A 102 -4.15 17.24 -7.79
C LYS A 102 -2.66 17.05 -7.49
N LEU A 103 -2.26 15.83 -7.12
CA LEU A 103 -0.86 15.50 -6.86
C LEU A 103 0.01 15.74 -8.11
N LEU A 104 -0.41 15.20 -9.25
CA LEU A 104 0.31 15.39 -10.52
C LEU A 104 0.33 16.85 -10.94
N TRP A 105 -0.82 17.52 -10.86
CA TRP A 105 -0.97 18.94 -11.20
C TRP A 105 -0.03 19.84 -10.40
N ASN A 106 0.00 19.68 -9.08
CA ASN A 106 0.87 20.46 -8.21
C ASN A 106 2.35 20.21 -8.50
N ALA A 107 2.69 19.02 -8.97
CA ALA A 107 4.05 18.67 -9.39
C ALA A 107 4.33 19.05 -10.86
N ASP A 108 3.37 19.65 -11.58
CA ASP A 108 3.46 19.96 -13.01
C ASP A 108 3.86 18.71 -13.82
N ILE A 109 3.09 17.63 -13.66
CA ILE A 109 3.27 16.33 -14.33
C ILE A 109 1.99 15.98 -15.09
N ASP A 110 2.14 15.62 -16.37
CA ASP A 110 1.02 15.20 -17.20
C ASP A 110 0.50 13.82 -16.75
N VAL A 111 -0.81 13.62 -16.79
CA VAL A 111 -1.47 12.33 -16.46
C VAL A 111 -0.98 11.20 -17.37
N LYS A 112 -0.55 11.49 -18.60
CA LYS A 112 0.00 10.50 -19.54
C LYS A 112 1.24 9.79 -19.00
N GLU A 113 2.00 10.43 -18.11
CA GLU A 113 3.19 9.85 -17.47
C GLU A 113 2.86 8.68 -16.54
N LEU A 114 1.59 8.52 -16.11
CA LEU A 114 1.19 7.35 -15.33
C LEU A 114 1.37 6.06 -16.12
N LYS A 115 2.20 5.15 -15.61
CA LYS A 115 2.43 3.81 -16.21
C LYS A 115 1.38 2.77 -15.81
N CYS A 116 0.52 3.07 -14.82
CA CYS A 116 -0.59 2.17 -14.50
C CYS A 116 -1.62 2.12 -15.65
N PRO A 117 -2.25 0.95 -15.90
CA PRO A 117 -3.25 0.82 -16.96
C PRO A 117 -4.54 1.57 -16.62
N THR A 118 -5.31 1.91 -17.63
CA THR A 118 -6.71 2.31 -17.43
C THR A 118 -7.51 1.07 -17.03
N PRO A 119 -8.21 1.07 -15.89
CA PRO A 119 -8.99 -0.10 -15.46
C PRO A 119 -10.15 -0.37 -16.42
N GLN A 120 -10.56 -1.63 -16.51
CA GLN A 120 -11.73 -2.02 -17.29
C GLN A 120 -12.97 -1.24 -16.83
N ASN A 121 -13.78 -0.75 -17.78
CA ASN A 121 -14.96 0.08 -17.54
C ASN A 121 -14.68 1.41 -16.82
N ARG A 122 -13.49 1.97 -17.01
CA ARG A 122 -13.08 3.29 -16.52
C ARG A 122 -12.50 4.13 -17.67
N GLU A 123 -12.56 5.43 -17.51
CA GLU A 123 -12.15 6.38 -18.55
C GLU A 123 -10.72 6.90 -18.40
N SER A 124 -10.12 6.72 -17.21
CA SER A 124 -8.83 7.33 -16.89
C SER A 124 -7.94 6.42 -16.05
N LYS A 125 -6.63 6.50 -16.31
CA LYS A 125 -5.57 5.92 -15.47
C LYS A 125 -5.65 6.42 -14.01
N LEU A 126 -6.17 7.63 -13.78
CA LEU A 126 -6.39 8.19 -12.44
C LEU A 126 -7.35 7.34 -11.59
N GLN A 127 -8.21 6.55 -12.21
CA GLN A 127 -9.14 5.66 -11.53
C GLN A 127 -8.53 4.27 -11.22
N HIS A 128 -7.29 4.04 -11.62
CA HIS A 128 -6.57 2.81 -11.25
C HIS A 128 -6.31 2.77 -9.75
N ASN A 129 -6.48 1.63 -9.10
CA ASN A 129 -6.35 1.45 -7.66
C ASN A 129 -4.95 1.76 -7.09
N CYS A 130 -3.96 1.95 -7.95
CA CYS A 130 -2.59 2.33 -7.59
C CYS A 130 -2.21 3.74 -8.07
N SER A 131 -3.11 4.51 -8.69
CA SER A 131 -2.75 5.81 -9.27
C SER A 131 -2.13 6.77 -8.26
N GLY A 132 -2.61 6.77 -7.01
CA GLY A 132 -2.03 7.59 -5.94
C GLY A 132 -0.56 7.28 -5.68
N LYS A 133 -0.20 5.98 -5.57
CA LYS A 133 1.19 5.55 -5.41
C LYS A 133 2.05 5.97 -6.61
N HIS A 134 1.56 5.72 -7.83
CA HIS A 134 2.29 6.09 -9.06
C HIS A 134 2.48 7.61 -9.18
N SER A 135 1.47 8.40 -8.81
CA SER A 135 1.60 9.86 -8.76
C SER A 135 2.64 10.32 -7.74
N ALA A 136 2.71 9.67 -6.58
CA ALA A 136 3.72 9.98 -5.56
C ALA A 136 5.14 9.62 -6.03
N PHE A 137 5.31 8.51 -6.74
CA PHE A 137 6.61 8.15 -7.35
C PHE A 137 7.05 9.20 -8.38
N LEU A 138 6.17 9.58 -9.30
CA LEU A 138 6.45 10.61 -10.30
C LEU A 138 6.82 11.95 -9.65
N ALA A 139 6.09 12.38 -8.62
CA ALA A 139 6.40 13.60 -7.88
C ALA A 139 7.77 13.51 -7.19
N THR A 140 8.12 12.35 -6.64
CA THR A 140 9.44 12.09 -6.06
C THR A 140 10.53 12.19 -7.13
N CYS A 141 10.36 11.50 -8.26
CA CYS A 141 11.31 11.54 -9.37
C CYS A 141 11.53 12.98 -9.86
N LYS A 142 10.45 13.73 -10.06
CA LYS A 142 10.56 15.14 -10.48
C LYS A 142 11.25 16.02 -9.45
N LYS A 143 10.99 15.80 -8.15
CA LYS A 143 11.66 16.52 -7.06
C LYS A 143 13.17 16.24 -7.04
N MET A 144 13.54 14.99 -7.30
CA MET A 144 14.91 14.50 -7.26
C MET A 144 15.66 14.66 -8.59
N ASN A 145 14.99 15.20 -9.61
CA ASN A 145 15.49 15.29 -10.97
C ASN A 145 15.88 13.92 -11.55
N TRP A 146 15.09 12.89 -11.24
CA TRP A 146 15.22 11.55 -11.82
C TRP A 146 14.33 11.42 -13.05
N ASP A 147 14.66 10.45 -13.89
CA ASP A 147 13.89 10.13 -15.08
C ASP A 147 12.45 9.70 -14.72
N LEU A 148 11.47 10.25 -15.44
CA LEU A 148 10.05 9.89 -15.29
C LEU A 148 9.66 8.66 -16.10
N ASP A 149 10.49 8.23 -17.06
CA ASP A 149 10.15 7.11 -17.92
C ASP A 149 10.42 5.75 -17.26
N SER A 150 11.30 5.71 -16.27
CA SER A 150 11.75 4.47 -15.61
C SER A 150 11.31 4.31 -14.15
N TYR A 151 10.38 5.14 -13.66
CA TYR A 151 9.91 5.10 -12.27
C TYR A 151 9.18 3.81 -11.87
#